data_91aef3147a2fa0d265374592440f767f
#
_entry.id   91aef3147a2fa0d265374592440f767f
#
_cell.length_a   1.000
_cell.length_b   1.000
_cell.length_c   1.000
_cell.angle_alpha   90.00
_cell.angle_beta   90.00
_cell.angle_gamma   90.00
#
_symmetry.space_group_name_H-M   'P 1'
#
loop_
_entity.id
_entity.type
_entity.pdbx_description
1 polymer ?
#
loop_
_entity_poly.entity_id
_entity_poly.type
_entity_poly.pdbx_seq_one_letter_code
_entity_poly.pdbx_strand_id
1 'polypeptide(L)'
;MSKGTVSKALNGRGQLRHSTRERVRAAAERLDFRPNALAQALLEGRTYTVGVLTTDSFGRFTIPMMLGIEDALGAGKISTLLCDGRDDPLREQHYVRTLLSRRVDGIVVTGRRRDPRPPIGDLAIPVVYAYVESGNPEDLSILSDDEQGGALAVNHLLRTGRTKVAHVTGPERHLSARLREAGARAALQGTCDDFAGGGTLWGKWSEAWGRDAAQILLRSGDPFDAVFCGSDQIGRGVGDALREAGRRVPDDVALVGFDNWDVMTEASQPPLTTVDPNLTELGQLAARKLLQAIDGEPLEERRVLQRCDLVIRQSTGTAS
;
A
#
# COMPACT_ATOMS: atom_id res chain seq x y z
N MET A 1 7.29 48.47 16.08
CA MET A 1 7.50 47.78 14.78
C MET A 1 6.21 47.76 13.98
N SER A 2 6.28 47.86 12.65
CA SER A 2 5.07 47.79 11.81
C SER A 2 4.56 46.35 11.71
N LYS A 3 3.22 46.17 11.46
CA LYS A 3 2.64 44.82 11.21
C LYS A 3 3.38 44.07 10.10
N GLY A 4 3.79 44.79 9.04
CA GLY A 4 4.57 44.20 7.94
C GLY A 4 5.97 43.68 8.35
N THR A 5 6.66 44.38 9.27
CA THR A 5 7.97 43.93 9.78
C THR A 5 7.82 42.65 10.63
N VAL A 6 6.76 42.61 11.47
CA VAL A 6 6.47 41.40 12.28
C VAL A 6 6.13 40.22 11.40
N SER A 7 5.25 40.42 10.41
CA SER A 7 4.90 39.34 9.44
C SER A 7 6.13 38.81 8.68
N LYS A 8 6.98 39.71 8.17
CA LYS A 8 8.22 39.32 7.48
C LYS A 8 9.19 38.53 8.38
N ALA A 9 9.29 38.92 9.66
CA ALA A 9 10.16 38.25 10.64
C ALA A 9 9.67 36.83 10.99
N LEU A 10 8.36 36.67 11.19
CA LEU A 10 7.75 35.40 11.54
C LEU A 10 7.71 34.40 10.37
N ASN A 11 7.44 34.90 9.15
CA ASN A 11 7.36 34.06 7.94
C ASN A 11 8.70 33.85 7.23
N GLY A 12 9.81 34.35 7.78
CA GLY A 12 11.14 34.20 7.18
C GLY A 12 11.36 34.98 5.87
N ARG A 13 10.38 35.77 5.42
CA ARG A 13 10.39 36.51 4.14
C ARG A 13 11.00 37.89 4.27
N GLY A 14 11.64 38.35 3.21
CA GLY A 14 12.23 39.69 3.09
C GLY A 14 13.56 39.88 3.83
N GLN A 15 14.28 40.96 3.43
CA GLN A 15 15.56 41.34 4.05
C GLN A 15 15.27 42.06 5.39
N LEU A 16 15.44 41.34 6.50
CA LEU A 16 15.44 41.90 7.84
C LEU A 16 16.79 41.64 8.50
N ARG A 17 17.27 42.61 9.30
CA ARG A 17 18.46 42.40 10.14
C ARG A 17 18.20 41.21 11.09
N HIS A 18 19.23 40.38 11.28
CA HIS A 18 19.14 39.19 12.17
C HIS A 18 18.61 39.56 13.58
N SER A 19 19.13 40.62 14.18
CA SER A 19 18.71 41.15 15.47
C SER A 19 17.23 41.55 15.53
N THR A 20 16.67 42.05 14.41
CA THR A 20 15.25 42.39 14.35
C THR A 20 14.40 41.12 14.30
N ARG A 21 14.84 40.10 13.56
CA ARG A 21 14.15 38.79 13.45
C ARG A 21 14.12 38.08 14.80
N GLU A 22 15.24 38.05 15.51
CA GLU A 22 15.34 37.45 16.86
C GLU A 22 14.44 38.16 17.87
N ARG A 23 14.45 39.50 17.89
CA ARG A 23 13.57 40.26 18.79
C ARG A 23 12.09 39.98 18.55
N VAL A 24 11.67 39.82 17.30
CA VAL A 24 10.28 39.48 16.97
C VAL A 24 9.96 38.05 17.40
N ARG A 25 10.84 37.09 17.17
CA ARG A 25 10.65 35.69 17.58
C ARG A 25 10.56 35.59 19.11
N ALA A 26 11.48 36.16 19.85
CA ALA A 26 11.45 36.18 21.30
C ALA A 26 10.20 36.87 21.88
N ALA A 27 9.71 37.91 21.22
CA ALA A 27 8.44 38.56 21.61
C ALA A 27 7.24 37.66 21.32
N ALA A 28 7.21 36.97 20.20
CA ALA A 28 6.14 36.02 19.81
C ALA A 28 6.09 34.82 20.79
N GLU A 29 7.26 34.24 21.12
CA GLU A 29 7.39 33.14 22.09
C GLU A 29 6.88 33.57 23.49
N ARG A 30 7.30 34.75 23.97
CA ARG A 30 6.87 35.27 25.26
C ARG A 30 5.36 35.54 25.35
N LEU A 31 4.72 35.85 24.23
CA LEU A 31 3.30 36.09 24.13
C LEU A 31 2.48 34.85 23.73
N ASP A 32 3.12 33.68 23.60
CA ASP A 32 2.56 32.48 22.98
C ASP A 32 1.79 32.78 21.68
N PHE A 33 2.34 33.76 20.92
CA PHE A 33 1.73 34.15 19.66
C PHE A 33 2.02 33.12 18.58
N ARG A 34 1.00 32.43 18.15
CA ARG A 34 1.04 31.54 17.00
C ARG A 34 0.36 32.23 15.82
N PRO A 35 1.03 32.33 14.65
CA PRO A 35 0.39 32.83 13.44
C PRO A 35 -0.89 32.04 13.18
N ASN A 36 -1.97 32.74 12.83
CA ASN A 36 -3.21 32.06 12.48
C ASN A 36 -3.04 31.35 11.13
N ALA A 37 -3.00 30.01 11.18
CA ALA A 37 -2.81 29.15 10.00
C ALA A 37 -3.89 29.40 8.92
N LEU A 38 -5.15 29.69 9.33
CA LEU A 38 -6.23 30.02 8.39
C LEU A 38 -5.98 31.36 7.66
N ALA A 39 -5.43 32.36 8.37
CA ALA A 39 -5.10 33.65 7.76
C ALA A 39 -3.89 33.52 6.81
N GLN A 40 -2.92 32.67 7.14
CA GLN A 40 -1.80 32.36 6.25
C GLN A 40 -2.28 31.61 5.01
N ALA A 41 -3.11 30.59 5.18
CA ALA A 41 -3.71 29.81 4.09
C ALA A 41 -4.48 30.70 3.10
N LEU A 42 -5.23 31.71 3.61
CA LEU A 42 -5.93 32.67 2.76
C LEU A 42 -4.98 33.56 1.94
N LEU A 43 -3.82 33.91 2.50
CA LEU A 43 -2.82 34.74 1.81
C LEU A 43 -1.98 33.95 0.81
N GLU A 44 -1.77 32.67 1.07
CA GLU A 44 -0.90 31.81 0.27
C GLU A 44 -1.71 30.97 -0.72
N GLY A 45 -3.04 30.96 -0.60
CA GLY A 45 -3.94 30.14 -1.43
C GLY A 45 -3.82 28.63 -1.15
N ARG A 46 -3.16 28.25 -0.03
CA ARG A 46 -2.89 26.85 0.36
C ARG A 46 -3.17 26.65 1.85
N THR A 47 -3.77 25.51 2.17
CA THR A 47 -4.09 25.14 3.57
C THR A 47 -3.03 24.24 4.18
N TYR A 48 -2.10 23.72 3.39
CA TYR A 48 -1.13 22.69 3.78
C TYR A 48 -1.83 21.50 4.44
N THR A 49 -2.92 21.07 3.81
CA THR A 49 -3.72 19.94 4.28
C THR A 49 -4.08 19.05 3.10
N VAL A 50 -3.81 17.75 3.23
CA VAL A 50 -4.14 16.71 2.25
C VAL A 50 -5.19 15.77 2.84
N GLY A 51 -6.22 15.42 2.04
CA GLY A 51 -7.17 14.38 2.38
C GLY A 51 -6.64 13.01 2.01
N VAL A 52 -6.88 12.00 2.85
CA VAL A 52 -6.74 10.59 2.50
C VAL A 52 -8.11 9.93 2.66
N LEU A 53 -8.68 9.48 1.55
CA LEU A 53 -9.96 8.78 1.51
C LEU A 53 -9.71 7.29 1.30
N THR A 54 -10.12 6.46 2.25
CA THR A 54 -9.89 5.02 2.22
C THR A 54 -11.18 4.21 2.29
N THR A 55 -11.11 2.96 1.85
CA THR A 55 -12.13 1.91 2.09
C THR A 55 -11.57 0.75 2.94
N ASP A 56 -10.34 0.88 3.44
CA ASP A 56 -9.67 -0.10 4.29
C ASP A 56 -9.84 0.24 5.78
N SER A 57 -10.98 -0.12 6.34
CA SER A 57 -11.34 0.18 7.74
C SER A 57 -10.40 -0.46 8.77
N PHE A 58 -9.70 -1.54 8.41
CA PHE A 58 -8.74 -2.20 9.30
C PHE A 58 -7.34 -1.58 9.25
N GLY A 59 -7.09 -0.72 8.27
CA GLY A 59 -5.83 0.00 8.13
C GLY A 59 -4.64 -0.84 7.66
N ARG A 60 -4.83 -2.12 7.30
CA ARG A 60 -3.75 -3.02 6.88
C ARG A 60 -2.94 -2.46 5.72
N PHE A 61 -3.60 -1.92 4.71
CA PHE A 61 -2.97 -1.28 3.55
C PHE A 61 -2.81 0.23 3.75
N THR A 62 -3.80 0.86 4.39
CA THR A 62 -3.86 2.31 4.56
C THR A 62 -2.79 2.84 5.51
N ILE A 63 -2.51 2.15 6.64
CA ILE A 63 -1.54 2.65 7.64
C ILE A 63 -0.12 2.73 7.07
N PRO A 64 0.46 1.68 6.44
CA PRO A 64 1.78 1.78 5.83
C PRO A 64 1.86 2.88 4.76
N MET A 65 0.83 3.00 3.91
CA MET A 65 0.77 4.09 2.92
C MET A 65 0.71 5.47 3.57
N MET A 66 -0.06 5.64 4.66
CA MET A 66 -0.13 6.91 5.39
C MET A 66 1.22 7.32 5.97
N LEU A 67 1.99 6.38 6.53
CA LEU A 67 3.35 6.65 6.99
C LEU A 67 4.22 7.18 5.84
N GLY A 68 4.17 6.53 4.69
CA GLY A 68 4.87 7.00 3.50
C GLY A 68 4.39 8.37 2.99
N ILE A 69 3.08 8.62 3.02
CA ILE A 69 2.51 9.92 2.67
C ILE A 69 3.03 11.01 3.63
N GLU A 70 3.00 10.76 4.94
CA GLU A 70 3.45 11.71 5.96
C GLU A 70 4.94 12.03 5.81
N ASP A 71 5.77 11.01 5.61
CA ASP A 71 7.21 11.18 5.36
C ASP A 71 7.48 12.10 4.15
N ALA A 72 6.79 11.84 3.04
CA ALA A 72 6.98 12.62 1.80
C ALA A 72 6.43 14.05 1.90
N LEU A 73 5.35 14.27 2.67
CA LEU A 73 4.78 15.59 2.91
C LEU A 73 5.63 16.43 3.88
N GLY A 74 6.66 15.82 4.47
CA GLY A 74 7.59 16.47 5.40
C GLY A 74 6.97 16.69 6.77
N ALA A 75 7.31 15.81 7.71
CA ALA A 75 6.80 15.70 9.07
C ALA A 75 6.41 17.06 9.69
N GLY A 76 5.12 17.26 9.91
CA GLY A 76 4.56 18.45 10.56
C GLY A 76 4.41 19.70 9.67
N LYS A 77 4.76 19.67 8.38
CA LYS A 77 4.57 20.79 7.45
C LYS A 77 3.21 20.75 6.76
N ILE A 78 2.74 19.56 6.41
CA ILE A 78 1.45 19.33 5.77
C ILE A 78 0.65 18.39 6.66
N SER A 79 -0.60 18.75 6.97
CA SER A 79 -1.49 17.91 7.77
C SER A 79 -2.25 16.93 6.90
N THR A 80 -2.46 15.72 7.41
CA THR A 80 -3.25 14.68 6.73
C THR A 80 -4.58 14.46 7.43
N LEU A 81 -5.68 14.47 6.67
CA LEU A 81 -7.03 14.15 7.14
C LEU A 81 -7.45 12.79 6.59
N LEU A 82 -7.53 11.77 7.45
CA LEU A 82 -8.01 10.45 7.08
C LEU A 82 -9.52 10.36 7.18
N CYS A 83 -10.17 9.87 6.11
CA CYS A 83 -11.60 9.60 6.03
C CYS A 83 -11.83 8.15 5.55
N ASP A 84 -12.60 7.37 6.32
CA ASP A 84 -12.94 5.98 5.97
C ASP A 84 -14.37 5.89 5.41
N GLY A 85 -14.45 5.66 4.10
CA GLY A 85 -15.71 5.50 3.35
C GLY A 85 -16.39 4.15 3.57
N ARG A 86 -15.71 3.12 4.08
CA ARG A 86 -16.24 1.76 4.35
C ARG A 86 -16.90 1.08 3.16
N ASP A 87 -16.40 1.29 1.95
CA ASP A 87 -17.04 0.83 0.71
C ASP A 87 -18.50 1.31 0.53
N ASP A 88 -18.90 2.41 1.19
CA ASP A 88 -20.23 3.03 1.08
C ASP A 88 -20.14 4.32 0.25
N PRO A 89 -20.74 4.35 -0.96
CA PRO A 89 -20.69 5.51 -1.84
C PRO A 89 -21.28 6.80 -1.23
N LEU A 90 -22.29 6.69 -0.37
CA LEU A 90 -22.90 7.87 0.27
C LEU A 90 -21.96 8.47 1.31
N ARG A 91 -21.31 7.63 2.11
CA ARG A 91 -20.29 8.07 3.07
C ARG A 91 -19.11 8.69 2.35
N GLU A 92 -18.66 8.08 1.25
CA GLU A 92 -17.57 8.59 0.45
C GLU A 92 -17.89 9.99 -0.08
N GLN A 93 -19.06 10.19 -0.68
CA GLN A 93 -19.50 11.52 -1.12
C GLN A 93 -19.57 12.55 0.02
N HIS A 94 -20.04 12.11 1.19
CA HIS A 94 -20.06 12.96 2.39
C HIS A 94 -18.63 13.39 2.78
N TYR A 95 -17.68 12.47 2.81
CA TYR A 95 -16.29 12.78 3.15
C TYR A 95 -15.61 13.63 2.08
N VAL A 96 -15.85 13.40 0.80
CA VAL A 96 -15.35 14.27 -0.27
C VAL A 96 -15.84 15.73 -0.04
N ARG A 97 -17.14 15.93 0.22
CA ARG A 97 -17.67 17.26 0.53
C ARG A 97 -17.05 17.85 1.79
N THR A 98 -16.82 17.03 2.82
CA THR A 98 -16.18 17.46 4.06
C THR A 98 -14.73 17.91 3.81
N LEU A 99 -13.94 17.15 3.07
CA LEU A 99 -12.57 17.51 2.69
C LEU A 99 -12.53 18.81 1.89
N LEU A 100 -13.42 18.95 0.90
CA LEU A 100 -13.55 20.19 0.11
C LEU A 100 -13.95 21.39 1.00
N SER A 101 -14.89 21.22 1.95
CA SER A 101 -15.27 22.28 2.90
C SER A 101 -14.13 22.69 3.82
N ARG A 102 -13.21 21.78 4.12
CA ARG A 102 -11.95 22.01 4.85
C ARG A 102 -10.85 22.61 3.97
N ARG A 103 -11.13 22.79 2.68
CA ARG A 103 -10.19 23.34 1.69
C ARG A 103 -8.88 22.59 1.63
N VAL A 104 -8.94 21.24 1.64
CA VAL A 104 -7.73 20.44 1.42
C VAL A 104 -7.12 20.79 0.06
N ASP A 105 -5.80 20.78 -0.04
CA ASP A 105 -5.07 21.15 -1.25
C ASP A 105 -5.09 20.03 -2.29
N GLY A 106 -5.34 18.78 -1.86
CA GLY A 106 -5.47 17.61 -2.73
C GLY A 106 -5.96 16.39 -1.95
N ILE A 107 -6.26 15.30 -2.67
CA ILE A 107 -6.78 14.06 -2.10
C ILE A 107 -5.99 12.85 -2.63
N VAL A 108 -5.56 11.97 -1.72
CA VAL A 108 -5.14 10.60 -2.04
C VAL A 108 -6.31 9.67 -1.79
N VAL A 109 -6.72 8.91 -2.82
CA VAL A 109 -7.74 7.86 -2.70
C VAL A 109 -7.07 6.51 -2.60
N THR A 110 -7.39 5.74 -1.57
CA THR A 110 -6.81 4.42 -1.34
C THR A 110 -7.86 3.41 -0.89
N GLY A 111 -7.48 2.14 -0.73
CA GLY A 111 -8.36 1.09 -0.28
C GLY A 111 -7.66 -0.25 -0.15
N ARG A 112 -8.45 -1.29 0.07
CA ARG A 112 -7.97 -2.66 0.29
C ARG A 112 -7.94 -3.55 -0.96
N ARG A 113 -8.41 -3.04 -2.10
CA ARG A 113 -8.51 -3.80 -3.35
C ARG A 113 -7.97 -2.98 -4.50
N ARG A 114 -7.24 -3.64 -5.36
CA ARG A 114 -6.69 -3.03 -6.57
C ARG A 114 -7.71 -2.89 -7.71
N ASP A 115 -8.86 -3.54 -7.57
CA ASP A 115 -9.90 -3.53 -8.61
C ASP A 115 -10.26 -2.09 -9.01
N PRO A 116 -10.50 -1.82 -10.30
CA PRO A 116 -10.93 -0.51 -10.76
C PRO A 116 -12.21 -0.08 -10.05
N ARG A 117 -12.26 1.19 -9.67
CA ARG A 117 -13.39 1.79 -8.95
C ARG A 117 -13.88 3.05 -9.66
N PRO A 118 -15.15 3.45 -9.51
CA PRO A 118 -15.61 4.75 -9.99
C PRO A 118 -14.75 5.88 -9.39
N PRO A 119 -14.45 6.95 -10.20
CA PRO A 119 -13.77 8.13 -9.68
C PRO A 119 -14.60 8.82 -8.61
N ILE A 120 -13.94 9.54 -7.68
CA ILE A 120 -14.63 10.29 -6.59
C ILE A 120 -15.33 11.56 -7.06
N GLY A 121 -15.31 11.84 -8.35
CA GLY A 121 -15.94 12.99 -9.03
C GLY A 121 -14.89 13.87 -9.71
N ASP A 122 -15.40 14.80 -10.53
CA ASP A 122 -14.59 15.87 -11.14
C ASP A 122 -14.39 16.98 -10.11
N LEU A 123 -13.20 17.09 -9.53
CA LEU A 123 -12.89 18.02 -8.46
C LEU A 123 -11.94 19.11 -8.97
N ALA A 124 -12.09 20.33 -8.44
CA ALA A 124 -11.20 21.44 -8.75
C ALA A 124 -9.82 21.35 -8.08
N ILE A 125 -9.55 20.28 -7.33
CA ILE A 125 -8.29 20.01 -6.66
C ILE A 125 -7.69 18.69 -7.19
N PRO A 126 -6.37 18.52 -7.16
CA PRO A 126 -5.72 17.28 -7.58
C PRO A 126 -6.15 16.05 -6.79
N VAL A 127 -6.31 14.92 -7.50
CA VAL A 127 -6.60 13.61 -6.93
C VAL A 127 -5.59 12.60 -7.47
N VAL A 128 -5.05 11.78 -6.57
CA VAL A 128 -4.17 10.65 -6.91
C VAL A 128 -4.75 9.38 -6.29
N TYR A 129 -4.83 8.32 -7.08
CA TYR A 129 -5.26 7.00 -6.61
C TYR A 129 -4.01 6.18 -6.25
N ALA A 130 -4.01 5.60 -5.05
CA ALA A 130 -2.90 4.83 -4.51
C ALA A 130 -3.37 3.44 -4.08
N TYR A 131 -2.77 2.38 -4.62
CA TYR A 131 -3.16 0.98 -4.44
C TYR A 131 -4.51 0.58 -5.03
N VAL A 132 -5.38 1.51 -5.34
CA VAL A 132 -6.64 1.30 -6.08
C VAL A 132 -6.53 1.94 -7.46
N GLU A 133 -7.21 1.38 -8.46
CA GLU A 133 -7.21 1.91 -9.82
C GLU A 133 -8.46 2.78 -10.04
N SER A 134 -8.28 3.99 -10.60
CA SER A 134 -9.43 4.79 -11.05
C SER A 134 -10.04 4.19 -12.31
N GLY A 135 -11.36 4.18 -12.40
CA GLY A 135 -12.08 3.84 -13.63
C GLY A 135 -12.01 4.94 -14.70
N ASN A 136 -11.53 6.12 -14.37
CA ASN A 136 -11.24 7.18 -15.31
C ASN A 136 -9.76 7.09 -15.77
N PRO A 137 -9.46 6.84 -17.05
CA PRO A 137 -8.09 6.68 -17.54
C PRO A 137 -7.24 7.96 -17.47
N GLU A 138 -7.87 9.12 -17.30
CA GLU A 138 -7.15 10.40 -17.11
C GLU A 138 -6.64 10.61 -15.70
N ASP A 139 -7.14 9.85 -14.71
CA ASP A 139 -6.68 9.94 -13.34
C ASP A 139 -5.35 9.19 -13.15
N LEU A 140 -4.45 9.76 -12.35
CA LEU A 140 -3.23 9.05 -11.97
C LEU A 140 -3.54 7.95 -10.95
N SER A 141 -3.20 6.70 -11.30
CA SER A 141 -3.26 5.54 -10.41
C SER A 141 -1.86 4.95 -10.20
N ILE A 142 -1.43 4.85 -8.95
CA ILE A 142 -0.16 4.25 -8.52
C ILE A 142 -0.50 2.91 -7.86
N LEU A 143 -0.03 1.82 -8.45
CA LEU A 143 -0.47 0.46 -8.15
C LEU A 143 0.73 -0.43 -7.81
N SER A 144 0.51 -1.46 -7.01
CA SER A 144 1.49 -2.53 -6.83
C SER A 144 1.64 -3.35 -8.13
N ASP A 145 2.84 -3.78 -8.47
CA ASP A 145 3.09 -4.70 -9.58
C ASP A 145 2.86 -6.15 -9.12
N ASP A 146 1.58 -6.53 -8.99
CA ASP A 146 1.17 -7.85 -8.52
C ASP A 146 1.66 -8.99 -9.44
N GLU A 147 1.78 -8.72 -10.75
CA GLU A 147 2.25 -9.73 -11.71
C GLU A 147 3.73 -10.00 -11.49
N GLN A 148 4.56 -8.95 -11.39
CA GLN A 148 5.97 -9.06 -11.06
C GLN A 148 6.15 -9.71 -9.66
N GLY A 149 5.30 -9.37 -8.68
CA GLY A 149 5.33 -9.96 -7.35
C GLY A 149 5.03 -11.47 -7.37
N GLY A 150 4.03 -11.92 -8.15
CA GLY A 150 3.74 -13.34 -8.35
C GLY A 150 4.91 -14.10 -8.98
N ALA A 151 5.54 -13.49 -9.98
CA ALA A 151 6.74 -14.05 -10.61
C ALA A 151 7.93 -14.13 -9.62
N LEU A 152 8.13 -13.12 -8.77
CA LEU A 152 9.19 -13.16 -7.73
C LEU A 152 9.02 -14.35 -6.79
N ALA A 153 7.80 -14.59 -6.30
CA ALA A 153 7.50 -15.68 -5.38
C ALA A 153 7.88 -17.05 -5.97
N VAL A 154 7.40 -17.33 -7.18
CA VAL A 154 7.64 -18.64 -7.84
C VAL A 154 9.09 -18.77 -8.28
N ASN A 155 9.71 -17.74 -8.84
CA ASN A 155 11.13 -17.77 -9.19
C ASN A 155 12.02 -18.05 -7.97
N HIS A 156 11.65 -17.55 -6.78
CA HIS A 156 12.38 -17.86 -5.56
C HIS A 156 12.24 -19.35 -5.19
N LEU A 157 11.03 -19.90 -5.23
CA LEU A 157 10.79 -21.32 -4.95
C LEU A 157 11.60 -22.22 -5.90
N LEU A 158 11.59 -21.94 -7.20
CA LEU A 158 12.35 -22.68 -8.19
C LEU A 158 13.87 -22.61 -7.94
N ARG A 159 14.38 -21.42 -7.57
CA ARG A 159 15.81 -21.25 -7.24
C ARG A 159 16.24 -21.97 -5.96
N THR A 160 15.32 -22.24 -5.05
CA THR A 160 15.57 -23.08 -3.87
C THR A 160 15.41 -24.57 -4.14
N GLY A 161 15.28 -24.96 -5.41
CA GLY A 161 15.21 -26.36 -5.83
C GLY A 161 13.82 -26.99 -5.79
N ARG A 162 12.76 -26.19 -5.57
CA ARG A 162 11.39 -26.68 -5.61
C ARG A 162 10.92 -26.81 -7.05
N THR A 163 10.21 -27.90 -7.36
CA THR A 163 9.79 -28.21 -8.73
C THR A 163 8.30 -28.46 -8.89
N LYS A 164 7.57 -28.60 -7.79
CA LYS A 164 6.14 -28.91 -7.76
C LYS A 164 5.39 -27.87 -6.94
N VAL A 165 5.25 -26.69 -7.53
CA VAL A 165 4.64 -25.53 -6.87
C VAL A 165 3.12 -25.57 -6.99
N ALA A 166 2.41 -25.58 -5.86
CA ALA A 166 0.98 -25.34 -5.81
C ALA A 166 0.70 -23.83 -5.64
N HIS A 167 -0.48 -23.36 -6.08
CA HIS A 167 -0.90 -21.99 -5.89
C HIS A 167 -2.25 -21.91 -5.22
N VAL A 168 -2.29 -21.21 -4.07
CA VAL A 168 -3.49 -20.96 -3.26
C VAL A 168 -3.69 -19.46 -3.13
N THR A 169 -4.81 -18.93 -3.61
CA THR A 169 -5.02 -17.47 -3.66
C THR A 169 -6.44 -17.06 -3.28
N GLY A 170 -6.71 -15.77 -3.34
CA GLY A 170 -7.99 -15.17 -3.04
C GLY A 170 -9.05 -15.37 -4.14
N PRO A 171 -10.15 -14.59 -4.10
CA PRO A 171 -11.22 -14.76 -5.08
C PRO A 171 -10.76 -14.44 -6.50
N GLU A 172 -11.05 -15.31 -7.45
CA GLU A 172 -10.70 -15.17 -8.87
C GLU A 172 -11.18 -13.84 -9.49
N ARG A 173 -12.32 -13.32 -9.05
CA ARG A 173 -12.84 -12.01 -9.50
C ARG A 173 -11.96 -10.83 -9.11
N HIS A 174 -11.03 -10.96 -8.12
CA HIS A 174 -10.16 -9.89 -7.69
C HIS A 174 -8.95 -9.77 -8.63
N LEU A 175 -8.71 -8.57 -9.14
CA LEU A 175 -7.64 -8.31 -10.11
C LEU A 175 -6.25 -8.68 -9.56
N SER A 176 -5.97 -8.36 -8.29
CA SER A 176 -4.71 -8.73 -7.64
C SER A 176 -4.46 -10.24 -7.63
N ALA A 177 -5.51 -11.05 -7.37
CA ALA A 177 -5.39 -12.50 -7.36
C ALA A 177 -5.02 -13.04 -8.76
N ARG A 178 -5.69 -12.54 -9.81
CA ARG A 178 -5.39 -12.93 -11.20
C ARG A 178 -4.00 -12.49 -11.66
N LEU A 179 -3.57 -11.28 -11.29
CA LEU A 179 -2.25 -10.79 -11.67
C LEU A 179 -1.14 -11.57 -10.97
N ARG A 180 -1.29 -11.86 -9.68
CA ARG A 180 -0.34 -12.71 -8.93
C ARG A 180 -0.26 -14.10 -9.55
N GLU A 181 -1.40 -14.66 -9.93
CA GLU A 181 -1.48 -15.95 -10.64
C GLU A 181 -0.78 -15.90 -12.01
N ALA A 182 -1.06 -14.87 -12.81
CA ALA A 182 -0.46 -14.72 -14.14
C ALA A 182 1.08 -14.61 -14.07
N GLY A 183 1.61 -13.80 -13.14
CA GLY A 183 3.04 -13.70 -12.92
C GLY A 183 3.67 -15.01 -12.42
N ALA A 184 3.00 -15.69 -11.50
CA ALA A 184 3.43 -16.98 -10.98
C ALA A 184 3.44 -18.06 -12.09
N ARG A 185 2.42 -18.10 -12.93
CA ARG A 185 2.32 -19.01 -14.08
C ARG A 185 3.39 -18.72 -15.12
N ALA A 186 3.66 -17.46 -15.43
CA ALA A 186 4.73 -17.06 -16.33
C ALA A 186 6.11 -17.53 -15.83
N ALA A 187 6.34 -17.51 -14.52
CA ALA A 187 7.59 -18.00 -13.92
C ALA A 187 7.75 -19.53 -13.98
N LEU A 188 6.65 -20.30 -14.07
CA LEU A 188 6.71 -21.77 -14.24
C LEU A 188 7.02 -22.18 -15.68
N GLN A 189 6.82 -21.32 -16.67
CA GLN A 189 7.05 -21.67 -18.08
C GLN A 189 8.47 -22.19 -18.31
N GLY A 190 8.56 -23.36 -18.95
CA GLY A 190 9.82 -24.03 -19.20
C GLY A 190 10.35 -24.90 -18.05
N THR A 191 9.69 -24.91 -16.88
CA THR A 191 10.07 -25.77 -15.75
C THR A 191 8.96 -26.78 -15.43
N CYS A 192 7.69 -26.34 -15.42
CA CYS A 192 6.51 -27.17 -15.18
C CYS A 192 5.37 -26.71 -16.10
N ASP A 193 4.49 -27.64 -16.49
CA ASP A 193 3.37 -27.32 -17.38
C ASP A 193 2.23 -26.57 -16.64
N ASP A 194 2.03 -26.82 -15.33
CA ASP A 194 1.00 -26.19 -14.50
C ASP A 194 1.33 -26.25 -13.00
N PHE A 195 0.51 -25.58 -12.19
CA PHE A 195 0.57 -25.70 -10.73
C PHE A 195 0.21 -27.11 -10.27
N ALA A 196 0.92 -27.61 -9.25
CA ALA A 196 0.60 -28.87 -8.60
C ALA A 196 -0.80 -28.84 -7.97
N GLY A 197 -1.47 -29.98 -7.91
CA GLY A 197 -2.82 -30.07 -7.35
C GLY A 197 -3.94 -29.71 -8.31
N GLY A 198 -3.66 -29.71 -9.62
CA GLY A 198 -4.66 -29.51 -10.68
C GLY A 198 -4.98 -28.04 -10.99
N GLY A 199 -4.08 -27.12 -10.68
CA GLY A 199 -4.19 -25.70 -11.00
C GLY A 199 -4.29 -24.79 -9.79
N THR A 200 -4.74 -23.55 -10.02
CA THR A 200 -4.88 -22.54 -8.97
C THR A 200 -6.10 -22.79 -8.08
N LEU A 201 -5.90 -22.83 -6.77
CA LEU A 201 -6.97 -22.92 -5.79
C LEU A 201 -7.45 -21.50 -5.39
N TRP A 202 -8.63 -21.16 -5.87
CA TRP A 202 -9.26 -19.85 -5.63
C TRP A 202 -10.20 -19.89 -4.42
N GLY A 203 -10.18 -18.86 -3.56
CA GLY A 203 -11.07 -18.79 -2.41
C GLY A 203 -11.11 -17.44 -1.73
N LYS A 204 -11.16 -17.40 -0.41
CA LYS A 204 -11.25 -16.17 0.37
C LYS A 204 -9.85 -15.70 0.82
N TRP A 205 -9.70 -14.39 1.07
CA TRP A 205 -8.52 -13.86 1.74
C TRP A 205 -8.61 -14.17 3.26
N SER A 206 -8.34 -15.41 3.66
CA SER A 206 -8.44 -15.81 5.07
C SER A 206 -7.57 -17.01 5.40
N GLU A 207 -7.18 -17.13 6.67
CA GLU A 207 -6.47 -18.29 7.21
C GLU A 207 -7.33 -19.57 7.09
N ALA A 208 -8.63 -19.46 7.33
CA ALA A 208 -9.55 -20.60 7.18
C ALA A 208 -9.51 -21.18 5.76
N TRP A 209 -9.52 -20.32 4.73
CA TRP A 209 -9.36 -20.77 3.35
C TRP A 209 -7.99 -21.42 3.13
N GLY A 210 -6.92 -20.87 3.69
CA GLY A 210 -5.57 -21.48 3.60
C GLY A 210 -5.57 -22.90 4.16
N ARG A 211 -6.22 -23.13 5.29
CA ARG A 211 -6.38 -24.47 5.89
C ARG A 211 -7.16 -25.42 4.98
N ASP A 212 -8.30 -24.95 4.47
CA ASP A 212 -9.15 -25.78 3.59
C ASP A 212 -8.39 -26.15 2.31
N ALA A 213 -7.68 -25.21 1.70
CA ALA A 213 -6.88 -25.42 0.50
C ALA A 213 -5.73 -26.42 0.73
N ALA A 214 -5.02 -26.32 1.85
CA ALA A 214 -4.00 -27.29 2.23
C ALA A 214 -4.58 -28.72 2.37
N GLN A 215 -5.77 -28.84 2.95
CA GLN A 215 -6.46 -30.14 3.03
C GLN A 215 -6.86 -30.69 1.65
N ILE A 216 -7.24 -29.80 0.70
CA ILE A 216 -7.51 -30.19 -0.69
C ILE A 216 -6.22 -30.73 -1.33
N LEU A 217 -5.10 -29.99 -1.20
CA LEU A 217 -3.79 -30.42 -1.74
C LEU A 217 -3.33 -31.76 -1.14
N LEU A 218 -3.44 -31.94 0.17
CA LEU A 218 -3.03 -33.18 0.84
C LEU A 218 -3.87 -34.39 0.43
N ARG A 219 -5.15 -34.20 0.08
CA ARG A 219 -6.08 -35.26 -0.34
C ARG A 219 -6.02 -35.54 -1.84
N SER A 220 -5.53 -34.64 -2.67
CA SER A 220 -5.47 -34.83 -4.13
C SER A 220 -4.60 -36.02 -4.53
N GLY A 221 -3.61 -36.34 -3.71
CA GLY A 221 -2.61 -37.34 -4.03
C GLY A 221 -1.52 -36.86 -4.99
N ASP A 222 -1.69 -35.67 -5.55
CA ASP A 222 -0.67 -35.04 -6.41
C ASP A 222 0.50 -34.51 -5.55
N PRO A 223 1.74 -34.84 -5.89
CA PRO A 223 2.87 -34.39 -5.12
C PRO A 223 3.11 -32.90 -5.30
N PHE A 224 3.35 -32.20 -4.19
CA PHE A 224 3.81 -30.82 -4.16
C PHE A 224 4.92 -30.63 -3.13
N ASP A 225 5.89 -29.77 -3.42
CA ASP A 225 7.05 -29.45 -2.58
C ASP A 225 7.13 -27.98 -2.20
N ALA A 226 6.23 -27.16 -2.75
CA ALA A 226 6.09 -25.75 -2.40
C ALA A 226 4.67 -25.25 -2.60
N VAL A 227 4.30 -24.19 -1.86
CA VAL A 227 3.04 -23.47 -2.06
C VAL A 227 3.31 -21.96 -2.14
N PHE A 228 2.90 -21.33 -3.24
CA PHE A 228 2.75 -19.89 -3.32
C PHE A 228 1.35 -19.50 -2.85
N CYS A 229 1.29 -18.76 -1.75
CA CYS A 229 0.07 -18.27 -1.14
C CYS A 229 -0.14 -16.81 -1.54
N GLY A 230 -1.27 -16.51 -2.19
CA GLY A 230 -1.58 -15.18 -2.70
C GLY A 230 -1.77 -14.10 -1.61
N SER A 231 -1.70 -14.45 -0.32
CA SER A 231 -1.57 -13.51 0.81
C SER A 231 -0.97 -14.22 2.03
N ASP A 232 -0.42 -13.46 2.97
CA ASP A 232 0.16 -13.97 4.21
C ASP A 232 -0.88 -14.66 5.11
N GLN A 233 -2.13 -14.20 5.12
CA GLN A 233 -3.21 -14.87 5.83
C GLN A 233 -3.43 -16.29 5.30
N ILE A 234 -3.46 -16.44 3.97
CA ILE A 234 -3.58 -17.77 3.34
C ILE A 234 -2.33 -18.59 3.70
N GLY A 235 -1.14 -18.01 3.59
CA GLY A 235 0.12 -18.67 3.89
C GLY A 235 0.18 -19.21 5.32
N ARG A 236 -0.28 -18.44 6.30
CA ARG A 236 -0.37 -18.88 7.68
C ARG A 236 -1.33 -20.06 7.85
N GLY A 237 -2.51 -19.98 7.23
CA GLY A 237 -3.49 -21.08 7.26
C GLY A 237 -2.96 -22.36 6.64
N VAL A 238 -2.26 -22.26 5.49
CA VAL A 238 -1.60 -23.40 4.83
C VAL A 238 -0.51 -23.98 5.73
N GLY A 239 0.37 -23.15 6.29
CA GLY A 239 1.45 -23.59 7.18
C GLY A 239 0.94 -24.33 8.42
N ASP A 240 -0.12 -23.82 9.05
CA ASP A 240 -0.74 -24.47 10.19
C ASP A 240 -1.32 -25.85 9.84
N ALA A 241 -2.03 -25.96 8.71
CA ALA A 241 -2.62 -27.24 8.28
C ALA A 241 -1.55 -28.27 7.87
N LEU A 242 -0.45 -27.83 7.22
CA LEU A 242 0.67 -28.69 6.90
C LEU A 242 1.32 -29.25 8.17
N ARG A 243 1.56 -28.40 9.17
CA ARG A 243 2.13 -28.81 10.46
C ARG A 243 1.24 -29.82 11.18
N GLU A 244 -0.07 -29.60 11.20
CA GLU A 244 -1.06 -30.53 11.79
C GLU A 244 -1.07 -31.88 11.07
N ALA A 245 -0.78 -31.88 9.76
CA ALA A 245 -0.63 -33.09 8.95
C ALA A 245 0.77 -33.74 9.04
N GLY A 246 1.66 -33.24 9.91
CA GLY A 246 3.01 -33.76 10.10
C GLY A 246 3.99 -33.41 8.97
N ARG A 247 3.64 -32.44 8.09
CA ARG A 247 4.54 -31.94 7.06
C ARG A 247 5.40 -30.80 7.60
N ARG A 248 6.70 -30.90 7.41
CA ARG A 248 7.67 -29.90 7.87
C ARG A 248 7.79 -28.76 6.87
N VAL A 249 7.74 -27.54 7.35
CA VAL A 249 8.05 -26.33 6.58
C VAL A 249 9.41 -25.82 7.08
N PRO A 250 10.41 -25.62 6.22
CA PRO A 250 10.42 -25.75 4.76
C PRO A 250 10.80 -27.14 4.22
N ASP A 251 11.23 -28.09 5.05
CA ASP A 251 11.92 -29.33 4.59
C ASP A 251 11.08 -30.12 3.59
N ASP A 252 9.83 -30.42 3.94
CA ASP A 252 8.91 -31.18 3.09
C ASP A 252 8.16 -30.28 2.10
N VAL A 253 7.78 -29.07 2.52
CA VAL A 253 7.03 -28.09 1.71
C VAL A 253 7.51 -26.68 2.03
N ALA A 254 8.00 -25.95 1.03
CA ALA A 254 8.34 -24.53 1.17
C ALA A 254 7.11 -23.64 1.00
N LEU A 255 7.04 -22.50 1.73
CA LEU A 255 5.92 -21.55 1.64
C LEU A 255 6.41 -20.15 1.32
N VAL A 256 5.72 -19.49 0.39
CA VAL A 256 5.85 -18.04 0.14
C VAL A 256 4.47 -17.39 0.25
N GLY A 257 4.38 -16.29 1.01
CA GLY A 257 3.21 -15.45 1.13
C GLY A 257 3.25 -14.23 0.22
N PHE A 258 2.34 -13.29 0.47
CA PHE A 258 2.26 -11.98 -0.17
C PHE A 258 1.66 -10.97 0.80
N ASP A 259 2.10 -9.73 0.79
CA ASP A 259 1.69 -8.51 1.51
C ASP A 259 2.70 -8.05 2.58
N ASN A 260 3.62 -8.90 3.03
CA ASN A 260 4.58 -8.63 4.11
C ASN A 260 3.92 -8.05 5.38
N TRP A 261 2.80 -8.67 5.78
CA TRP A 261 2.08 -8.23 6.97
C TRP A 261 2.68 -8.85 8.23
N ASP A 262 3.45 -8.07 8.99
CA ASP A 262 4.28 -8.52 10.13
C ASP A 262 3.52 -9.42 11.11
N VAL A 263 2.27 -9.05 11.47
CA VAL A 263 1.42 -9.84 12.37
C VAL A 263 1.20 -11.27 11.87
N MET A 264 1.23 -11.48 10.55
CA MET A 264 1.05 -12.80 9.95
C MET A 264 2.39 -13.48 9.71
N THR A 265 3.37 -12.76 9.20
CA THR A 265 4.64 -13.34 8.74
C THR A 265 5.57 -13.71 9.88
N GLU A 266 5.72 -12.84 10.88
CA GLU A 266 6.62 -13.08 12.02
C GLU A 266 6.06 -14.07 13.03
N ALA A 267 4.73 -14.07 13.22
CA ALA A 267 4.05 -15.02 14.10
C ALA A 267 3.82 -16.39 13.49
N SER A 268 4.10 -16.58 12.18
CA SER A 268 4.06 -17.90 11.54
C SER A 268 5.19 -18.79 12.04
N GLN A 269 4.98 -20.10 11.98
CA GLN A 269 5.97 -21.11 12.40
C GLN A 269 6.21 -22.10 11.26
N PRO A 270 7.41 -22.00 10.62
CA PRO A 270 8.44 -20.96 10.79
C PRO A 270 8.01 -19.60 10.22
N PRO A 271 8.73 -18.48 10.53
CA PRO A 271 8.48 -17.16 9.95
C PRO A 271 8.39 -17.20 8.43
N LEU A 272 7.35 -16.55 7.88
CA LEU A 272 6.93 -16.69 6.49
C LEU A 272 7.72 -15.78 5.55
N THR A 273 8.40 -16.36 4.57
CA THR A 273 8.91 -15.66 3.38
C THR A 273 7.73 -15.08 2.60
N THR A 274 7.82 -13.83 2.17
CA THR A 274 6.67 -13.15 1.56
C THR A 274 7.12 -12.10 0.55
N VAL A 275 6.23 -11.77 -0.38
CA VAL A 275 6.40 -10.64 -1.29
C VAL A 275 5.86 -9.37 -0.64
N ASP A 276 6.67 -8.32 -0.62
CA ASP A 276 6.30 -6.99 -0.12
C ASP A 276 5.85 -6.11 -1.29
N PRO A 277 4.61 -5.61 -1.29
CA PRO A 277 4.13 -4.65 -2.28
C PRO A 277 4.67 -3.23 -2.08
N ASN A 278 5.55 -2.99 -1.11
CA ASN A 278 6.20 -1.71 -0.81
C ASN A 278 5.19 -0.57 -0.59
N LEU A 279 4.22 -0.80 0.32
CA LEU A 279 3.11 0.14 0.53
C LEU A 279 3.56 1.51 1.05
N THR A 280 4.64 1.56 1.84
CA THR A 280 5.21 2.83 2.34
C THR A 280 5.79 3.65 1.19
N GLU A 281 6.58 3.04 0.31
CA GLU A 281 7.15 3.65 -0.88
C GLU A 281 6.06 4.08 -1.87
N LEU A 282 5.01 3.27 -2.01
CA LEU A 282 3.83 3.59 -2.81
C LEU A 282 3.14 4.86 -2.27
N GLY A 283 2.98 4.96 -0.94
CA GLY A 283 2.46 6.13 -0.26
C GLY A 283 3.33 7.38 -0.48
N GLN A 284 4.67 7.24 -0.36
CA GLN A 284 5.61 8.32 -0.64
C GLN A 284 5.51 8.81 -2.10
N LEU A 285 5.41 7.88 -3.06
CA LEU A 285 5.27 8.22 -4.46
C LEU A 285 3.94 8.95 -4.73
N ALA A 286 2.84 8.48 -4.13
CA ALA A 286 1.53 9.12 -4.24
C ALA A 286 1.56 10.56 -3.71
N ALA A 287 2.19 10.78 -2.56
CA ALA A 287 2.32 12.13 -1.99
C ALA A 287 3.18 13.06 -2.85
N ARG A 288 4.33 12.57 -3.37
CA ARG A 288 5.17 13.35 -4.28
C ARG A 288 4.43 13.76 -5.56
N LYS A 289 3.70 12.83 -6.17
CA LYS A 289 2.88 13.11 -7.37
C LYS A 289 1.74 14.07 -7.07
N LEU A 290 1.10 13.92 -5.91
CA LEU A 290 0.06 14.85 -5.48
C LEU A 290 0.61 16.26 -5.26
N LEU A 291 1.76 16.42 -4.61
CA LEU A 291 2.43 17.71 -4.44
C LEU A 291 2.78 18.34 -5.78
N GLN A 292 3.36 17.56 -6.71
CA GLN A 292 3.64 18.00 -8.07
C GLN A 292 2.39 18.60 -8.73
N ALA A 293 1.24 17.92 -8.64
CA ALA A 293 -0.02 18.39 -9.18
C ALA A 293 -0.57 19.63 -8.45
N ILE A 294 -0.42 19.70 -7.12
CA ILE A 294 -0.78 20.88 -6.32
C ILE A 294 0.07 22.10 -6.71
N ASP A 295 1.33 21.90 -7.07
CA ASP A 295 2.24 22.95 -7.55
C ASP A 295 1.95 23.39 -8.99
N GLY A 296 0.97 22.76 -9.65
CA GLY A 296 0.57 23.05 -11.03
C GLY A 296 1.48 22.40 -12.08
N GLU A 297 2.35 21.49 -11.68
CA GLU A 297 3.19 20.76 -12.61
C GLU A 297 2.39 19.61 -13.27
N PRO A 298 2.56 19.37 -14.58
CA PRO A 298 1.82 18.33 -15.28
C PRO A 298 2.23 16.93 -14.79
N LEU A 299 1.24 16.04 -14.66
CA LEU A 299 1.46 14.62 -14.47
C LEU A 299 1.45 13.93 -15.83
N GLU A 300 2.62 13.50 -16.31
CA GLU A 300 2.74 12.84 -17.62
C GLU A 300 2.18 11.42 -17.60
N GLU A 301 2.41 10.71 -16.49
CA GLU A 301 1.96 9.34 -16.31
C GLU A 301 0.53 9.29 -15.78
N ARG A 302 -0.27 8.32 -16.26
CA ARG A 302 -1.61 8.04 -15.75
C ARG A 302 -1.66 6.74 -14.94
N ARG A 303 -0.70 5.86 -15.17
CA ARG A 303 -0.59 4.58 -14.48
C ARG A 303 0.86 4.28 -14.15
N VAL A 304 1.16 4.12 -12.86
CA VAL A 304 2.51 3.78 -12.37
C VAL A 304 2.43 2.46 -11.61
N LEU A 305 3.34 1.55 -11.91
CA LEU A 305 3.49 0.28 -11.19
C LEU A 305 4.68 0.37 -10.24
N GLN A 306 4.41 0.26 -8.94
CA GLN A 306 5.41 0.11 -7.90
C GLN A 306 5.87 -1.34 -7.84
N ARG A 307 7.15 -1.60 -8.00
CA ARG A 307 7.72 -2.95 -7.92
C ARG A 307 7.59 -3.52 -6.52
N CYS A 308 7.38 -4.83 -6.46
CA CYS A 308 7.41 -5.61 -5.23
C CYS A 308 8.83 -6.10 -4.95
N ASP A 309 9.13 -6.35 -3.68
CA ASP A 309 10.35 -6.99 -3.20
C ASP A 309 10.04 -8.33 -2.55
N LEU A 310 11.05 -9.21 -2.45
CA LEU A 310 10.94 -10.48 -1.75
C LEU A 310 11.64 -10.39 -0.39
N VAL A 311 10.91 -10.63 0.68
CA VAL A 311 11.42 -10.69 2.05
C VAL A 311 11.59 -12.15 2.43
N ILE A 312 12.84 -12.63 2.39
CA ILE A 312 13.18 -14.02 2.68
C ILE A 312 13.23 -14.24 4.18
N ARG A 313 12.48 -15.25 4.65
CA ARG A 313 12.46 -15.75 6.02
C ARG A 313 12.69 -17.27 6.04
N GLN A 314 12.25 -17.95 7.10
CA GLN A 314 12.59 -19.36 7.32
C GLN A 314 11.69 -20.35 6.55
N SER A 315 10.53 -19.94 6.04
CA SER A 315 9.57 -20.85 5.41
C SER A 315 9.98 -21.39 4.03
N THR A 316 11.08 -20.91 3.47
CA THR A 316 11.66 -21.41 2.21
C THR A 316 13.04 -22.05 2.40
N GLY A 317 13.55 -22.07 3.62
CA GLY A 317 14.92 -22.47 3.91
C GLY A 317 15.93 -21.37 3.59
N THR A 318 17.16 -21.55 4.05
CA THR A 318 18.29 -20.71 3.62
C THR A 318 18.69 -21.14 2.23
N ALA A 319 18.86 -20.18 1.31
CA ALA A 319 19.57 -20.44 0.06
C ALA A 319 20.98 -20.95 0.43
N SER A 320 21.30 -22.17 0.08
CA SER A 320 22.63 -22.78 0.23
C SER A 320 23.62 -22.10 -0.71
#